data_e927c439f80d6f20843b7039b4d90964
#
_entry.id   e927c439f80d6f20843b7039b4d90964
#
_cell.length_a   1.000
_cell.length_b   1.000
_cell.length_c   1.000
_cell.angle_alpha   90.00
_cell.angle_beta   90.00
_cell.angle_gamma   90.00
#
_symmetry.space_group_name_H-M   'P 1'
#
loop_
_entity.id
_entity.type
_entity.pdbx_description
1 polymer ?
#
loop_
_entity_poly.entity_id
_entity_poly.type
_entity_poly.pdbx_seq_one_letter_code
_entity_poly.pdbx_strand_id
1 'polypeptide(L)'
;MREQRVGYIRVSTVEQNNQRQEELLNASGRIDRFFEDKISGRTKAARPGLVECMAYVRDGDELVVSSIDRLARSLTDLRGIVDELTGKGVTVTFLHENLAFAKDTTDPRADLMLGILGSFAEFERAIIRERQAEGIALAKKAGKYKGRKPALSPQQVAEIKQRTLAGESKAALAREFGVTRPTV
;
A
#
# COMPACT_ATOMS: atom_id res chain seq x y z
N MET A 1 28.55 12.04 11.95
CA MET A 1 27.87 12.79 10.87
C MET A 1 26.96 13.80 11.54
N ARG A 2 26.67 14.95 10.89
CA ARG A 2 25.74 15.92 11.47
C ARG A 2 24.31 15.40 11.25
N GLU A 3 23.50 15.37 12.31
CA GLU A 3 22.07 15.10 12.25
C GLU A 3 21.39 16.14 11.35
N GLN A 4 20.51 15.67 10.46
CA GLN A 4 19.78 16.52 9.52
C GLN A 4 18.30 16.54 9.87
N ARG A 5 17.67 17.73 9.68
CA ARG A 5 16.22 17.86 9.73
C ARG A 5 15.67 17.91 8.31
N VAL A 6 14.86 16.92 7.97
CA VAL A 6 14.31 16.73 6.62
C VAL A 6 12.81 16.99 6.66
N GLY A 7 12.31 17.85 5.77
CA GLY A 7 10.88 18.13 5.65
C GLY A 7 10.22 17.29 4.57
N TYR A 8 9.07 16.70 4.85
CA TYR A 8 8.22 16.09 3.83
C TYR A 8 6.90 16.85 3.69
N ILE A 9 6.56 17.17 2.45
CA ILE A 9 5.37 17.95 2.07
C ILE A 9 4.53 17.15 1.08
N ARG A 10 3.23 17.08 1.33
CA ARG A 10 2.27 16.47 0.41
C ARG A 10 1.14 17.45 0.11
N VAL A 11 0.96 17.76 -1.19
CA VAL A 11 -0.09 18.68 -1.65
C VAL A 11 -1.00 18.03 -2.67
N SER A 12 -2.27 18.42 -2.69
CA SER A 12 -3.17 18.13 -3.80
C SER A 12 -3.00 19.19 -4.88
N THR A 13 -3.22 18.84 -6.15
CA THR A 13 -3.16 19.79 -7.28
C THR A 13 -4.17 20.94 -7.18
N VAL A 14 -5.15 20.84 -6.29
CA VAL A 14 -6.17 21.86 -6.01
C VAL A 14 -5.73 22.82 -4.89
N GLU A 15 -4.81 22.41 -4.04
CA GLU A 15 -4.30 23.23 -2.92
C GLU A 15 -3.00 23.93 -3.30
N GLN A 16 -3.06 25.23 -3.52
CA GLN A 16 -1.90 26.13 -3.71
C GLN A 16 -1.06 26.35 -2.43
N ASN A 17 -1.01 25.39 -1.51
CA ASN A 17 -0.56 25.63 -0.14
C ASN A 17 0.79 24.97 0.21
N ASN A 18 1.72 24.81 -0.76
CA ASN A 18 3.09 24.40 -0.45
C ASN A 18 3.76 25.37 0.52
N GLN A 19 3.68 26.68 0.21
CA GLN A 19 4.31 27.73 0.99
C GLN A 19 3.92 27.68 2.47
N ARG A 20 2.63 27.47 2.76
CA ARG A 20 2.16 27.39 4.16
C ARG A 20 2.74 26.19 4.93
N GLN A 21 2.89 25.03 4.27
CA GLN A 21 3.52 23.87 4.90
C GLN A 21 5.02 24.12 5.09
N GLU A 22 5.73 24.66 4.08
CA GLU A 22 7.13 25.04 4.18
C GLU A 22 7.38 26.06 5.29
N GLU A 23 6.56 27.11 5.37
CA GLU A 23 6.62 28.11 6.43
C GLU A 23 6.44 27.49 7.81
N LEU A 24 5.47 26.57 7.97
CA LEU A 24 5.23 25.89 9.23
C LEU A 24 6.43 25.00 9.63
N LEU A 25 6.98 24.25 8.69
CA LEU A 25 8.13 23.39 8.93
C LEU A 25 9.37 24.23 9.28
N ASN A 26 9.63 25.30 8.54
CA ASN A 26 10.73 26.23 8.82
C ASN A 26 10.57 26.98 10.16
N ALA A 27 9.34 27.30 10.54
CA ALA A 27 9.05 27.92 11.85
C ALA A 27 9.36 26.97 13.03
N SER A 28 9.29 25.66 12.82
CA SER A 28 9.64 24.66 13.83
C SER A 28 11.16 24.48 14.02
N GLY A 29 11.96 25.07 13.15
CA GLY A 29 13.41 25.02 13.12
C GLY A 29 13.94 24.86 11.69
N ARG A 30 15.26 25.00 11.52
CA ARG A 30 15.89 24.88 10.20
C ARG A 30 15.65 23.51 9.59
N ILE A 31 15.13 23.47 8.36
CA ILE A 31 15.03 22.27 7.54
C ILE A 31 16.20 22.28 6.55
N ASP A 32 16.97 21.20 6.52
CA ASP A 32 18.16 21.08 5.65
C ASP A 32 17.77 20.66 4.23
N ARG A 33 16.69 19.85 4.09
CA ARG A 33 16.18 19.42 2.79
C ARG A 33 14.67 19.15 2.83
N PHE A 34 13.98 19.48 1.72
CA PHE A 34 12.57 19.18 1.52
C PHE A 34 12.37 18.10 0.44
N PHE A 35 11.40 17.22 0.66
CA PHE A 35 10.85 16.29 -0.31
C PHE A 35 9.36 16.55 -0.49
N GLU A 36 8.89 16.51 -1.73
CA GLU A 36 7.53 16.90 -2.05
C GLU A 36 6.84 15.87 -2.95
N ASP A 37 5.56 15.57 -2.64
CA ASP A 37 4.66 14.83 -3.51
C ASP A 37 3.45 15.67 -3.90
N LYS A 38 3.25 15.83 -5.22
CA LYS A 38 2.05 16.46 -5.81
C LYS A 38 1.06 15.37 -6.23
N ILE A 39 -0.07 15.30 -5.53
CA ILE A 39 -1.11 14.30 -5.82
C ILE A 39 -2.08 14.87 -6.85
N SER A 40 -2.06 14.32 -8.08
CA SER A 40 -3.13 14.50 -9.06
C SER A 40 -4.16 13.38 -8.96
N GLY A 41 -5.41 13.65 -9.36
CA GLY A 41 -6.48 12.65 -9.33
C GLY A 41 -6.18 11.35 -10.09
N ARG A 42 -5.20 11.36 -11.02
CA ARG A 42 -4.73 10.21 -11.80
C ARG A 42 -3.60 9.41 -11.13
N THR A 43 -2.83 10.00 -10.23
CA THR A 43 -1.63 9.40 -9.61
C THR A 43 -1.80 9.11 -8.13
N LYS A 44 -2.98 8.64 -7.70
CA LYS A 44 -3.27 8.36 -6.28
C LYS A 44 -2.31 7.36 -5.61
N ALA A 45 -1.56 6.57 -6.35
CA ALA A 45 -0.76 5.46 -5.81
C ALA A 45 0.72 5.81 -5.60
N ALA A 46 1.36 6.61 -6.45
CA ALA A 46 2.79 6.87 -6.40
C ALA A 46 3.13 8.07 -5.49
N ARG A 47 4.10 7.88 -4.60
CA ARG A 47 4.70 8.91 -3.74
C ARG A 47 6.22 8.90 -3.92
N PRO A 48 6.73 9.32 -5.10
CA PRO A 48 8.16 9.27 -5.36
C PRO A 48 8.96 10.13 -4.39
N GLY A 49 8.44 11.29 -3.98
CA GLY A 49 9.08 12.16 -2.99
C GLY A 49 9.20 11.49 -1.61
N LEU A 50 8.19 10.74 -1.16
CA LEU A 50 8.30 9.98 0.09
C LEU A 50 9.32 8.85 -0.03
N VAL A 51 9.32 8.12 -1.15
CA VAL A 51 10.28 7.03 -1.39
C VAL A 51 11.71 7.57 -1.38
N GLU A 52 11.97 8.69 -2.07
CA GLU A 52 13.27 9.36 -2.05
C GLU A 52 13.64 9.85 -0.65
N CYS A 53 12.69 10.44 0.09
CA CYS A 53 12.87 10.89 1.46
C CYS A 53 13.29 9.72 2.36
N MET A 54 12.54 8.62 2.33
CA MET A 54 12.83 7.43 3.13
C MET A 54 14.19 6.78 2.78
N ALA A 55 14.61 6.87 1.51
CA ALA A 55 15.94 6.40 1.09
C ALA A 55 17.06 7.36 1.51
N TYR A 56 16.78 8.65 1.64
CA TYR A 56 17.75 9.69 1.95
C TYR A 56 18.09 9.74 3.44
N VAL A 57 17.07 9.67 4.33
CA VAL A 57 17.24 9.82 5.77
C VAL A 57 18.00 8.64 6.39
N ARG A 58 18.80 8.94 7.42
CA ARG A 58 19.74 8.01 8.07
C ARG A 58 19.56 8.04 9.56
N ASP A 59 20.27 7.15 10.24
CA ASP A 59 20.35 7.11 11.70
C ASP A 59 20.75 8.48 12.28
N GLY A 60 20.00 8.95 13.26
CA GLY A 60 20.13 10.25 13.91
C GLY A 60 19.39 11.40 13.21
N ASP A 61 18.89 11.23 11.98
CA ASP A 61 18.13 12.27 11.29
C ASP A 61 16.71 12.43 11.86
N GLU A 62 16.11 13.61 11.64
CA GLU A 62 14.71 13.90 11.98
C GLU A 62 13.90 14.16 10.70
N LEU A 63 12.82 13.38 10.50
CA LEU A 63 11.79 13.67 9.50
C LEU A 63 10.69 14.50 10.13
N VAL A 64 10.49 15.74 9.63
CA VAL A 64 9.46 16.66 10.10
C VAL A 64 8.33 16.74 9.10
N VAL A 65 7.10 16.54 9.57
CA VAL A 65 5.89 16.59 8.76
C VAL A 65 4.87 17.50 9.43
N SER A 66 4.09 18.25 8.66
CA SER A 66 3.10 19.17 9.22
C SER A 66 2.01 18.47 10.02
N SER A 67 1.52 17.28 9.55
CA SER A 67 0.48 16.51 10.20
C SER A 67 0.47 15.06 9.71
N ILE A 68 -0.16 14.17 10.48
CA ILE A 68 -0.26 12.73 10.18
C ILE A 68 -0.92 12.49 8.81
N ASP A 69 -1.98 13.22 8.49
CA ASP A 69 -2.69 13.07 7.21
C ASP A 69 -1.84 13.47 5.99
N ARG A 70 -0.77 14.26 6.18
CA ARG A 70 0.19 14.59 5.12
C ARG A 70 1.21 13.48 4.88
N LEU A 71 1.58 12.71 5.89
CA LEU A 71 2.50 11.58 5.72
C LEU A 71 1.78 10.32 5.23
N ALA A 72 0.67 9.96 5.85
CA ALA A 72 0.00 8.69 5.65
C ALA A 72 -1.40 8.83 5.02
N ARG A 73 -1.87 7.75 4.40
CA ARG A 73 -3.21 7.64 3.78
C ARG A 73 -4.16 6.78 4.60
N SER A 74 -3.63 6.00 5.50
CA SER A 74 -4.35 5.14 6.44
C SER A 74 -3.49 4.91 7.67
N LEU A 75 -4.09 4.42 8.74
CA LEU A 75 -3.39 4.08 9.97
C LEU A 75 -2.34 2.97 9.75
N THR A 76 -2.65 2.01 8.89
CA THR A 76 -1.70 0.96 8.50
C THR A 76 -0.49 1.52 7.75
N ASP A 77 -0.73 2.48 6.83
CA ASP A 77 0.33 3.16 6.08
C ASP A 77 1.21 3.98 7.03
N LEU A 78 0.59 4.72 7.99
CA LEU A 78 1.29 5.45 9.03
C LEU A 78 2.21 4.55 9.85
N ARG A 79 1.65 3.46 10.37
CA ARG A 79 2.40 2.50 11.19
C ARG A 79 3.59 1.93 10.43
N GLY A 80 3.40 1.50 9.17
CA GLY A 80 4.47 0.95 8.36
C GLY A 80 5.61 1.96 8.13
N ILE A 81 5.27 3.22 7.80
CA ILE A 81 6.26 4.29 7.59
C ILE A 81 7.01 4.61 8.88
N VAL A 82 6.31 4.77 10.00
CA VAL A 82 6.93 5.09 11.30
C VAL A 82 7.84 3.95 11.75
N ASP A 83 7.38 2.70 11.69
CA ASP A 83 8.18 1.53 12.08
C ASP A 83 9.45 1.39 11.23
N GLU A 84 9.37 1.65 9.90
CA GLU A 84 10.53 1.61 9.03
C GLU A 84 11.54 2.70 9.36
N LEU A 85 11.08 3.94 9.57
CA LEU A 85 11.94 5.09 9.85
C LEU A 85 12.58 5.00 11.24
N THR A 86 11.81 4.67 12.27
CA THR A 86 12.35 4.48 13.62
C THR A 86 13.28 3.27 13.69
N GLY A 87 12.99 2.21 12.93
CA GLY A 87 13.91 1.07 12.76
C GLY A 87 15.27 1.45 12.15
N LYS A 88 15.31 2.51 11.31
CA LYS A 88 16.55 3.12 10.78
C LYS A 88 17.22 4.09 11.75
N GLY A 89 16.64 4.35 12.94
CA GLY A 89 17.12 5.34 13.89
C GLY A 89 16.71 6.78 13.55
N VAL A 90 15.73 6.97 12.67
CA VAL A 90 15.19 8.30 12.30
C VAL A 90 14.06 8.66 13.25
N THR A 91 14.06 9.90 13.75
CA THR A 91 12.94 10.47 14.50
C THR A 91 11.89 11.03 13.55
N VAL A 92 10.60 10.69 13.74
CA VAL A 92 9.50 11.22 12.93
C VAL A 92 8.66 12.17 13.79
N THR A 93 8.63 13.45 13.40
CA THR A 93 7.94 14.51 14.16
C THR A 93 6.74 15.04 13.37
N PHE A 94 5.57 15.06 14.02
CA PHE A 94 4.33 15.65 13.52
C PHE A 94 4.03 16.93 14.28
N LEU A 95 4.08 18.07 13.58
CA LEU A 95 3.99 19.39 14.22
C LEU A 95 2.59 19.69 14.75
N HIS A 96 1.54 19.35 13.97
CA HIS A 96 0.16 19.67 14.35
C HIS A 96 -0.30 18.83 15.55
N GLU A 97 0.04 17.56 15.59
CA GLU A 97 -0.32 16.65 16.67
C GLU A 97 0.63 16.76 17.86
N ASN A 98 1.76 17.48 17.72
CA ASN A 98 2.83 17.58 18.71
C ASN A 98 3.30 16.19 19.19
N LEU A 99 3.56 15.29 18.23
CA LEU A 99 4.01 13.92 18.47
C LEU A 99 5.36 13.69 17.79
N ALA A 100 6.26 13.00 18.49
CA ALA A 100 7.52 12.53 17.97
C ALA A 100 7.69 11.03 18.24
N PHE A 101 8.06 10.29 17.21
CA PHE A 101 8.32 8.86 17.24
C PHE A 101 9.80 8.62 16.98
N ALA A 102 10.50 8.03 17.92
CA ALA A 102 11.90 7.64 17.80
C ALA A 102 12.07 6.17 18.25
N LYS A 103 13.17 5.54 17.86
CA LYS A 103 13.47 4.14 18.22
C LYS A 103 13.43 3.89 19.72
N ASP A 104 13.96 4.83 20.49
CA ASP A 104 14.08 4.74 21.94
C ASP A 104 13.20 5.80 22.64
N THR A 105 12.04 6.11 22.05
CA THR A 105 11.15 7.13 22.64
C THR A 105 10.59 6.64 23.96
N THR A 106 10.69 7.49 24.98
CA THR A 106 10.07 7.28 26.29
C THR A 106 8.76 8.05 26.44
N ASP A 107 8.23 8.64 25.36
CA ASP A 107 6.93 9.33 25.42
C ASP A 107 5.78 8.30 25.44
N PRO A 108 5.14 8.09 26.61
CA PRO A 108 4.04 7.11 26.73
C PRO A 108 2.84 7.44 25.84
N ARG A 109 2.70 8.71 25.41
CA ARG A 109 1.61 9.15 24.51
C ARG A 109 1.85 8.67 23.10
N ALA A 110 3.10 8.73 22.62
CA ALA A 110 3.49 8.21 21.32
C ALA A 110 3.28 6.69 21.26
N ASP A 111 3.72 5.95 22.27
CA ASP A 111 3.53 4.50 22.37
C ASP A 111 2.04 4.11 22.43
N LEU A 112 1.25 4.80 23.25
CA LEU A 112 -0.19 4.59 23.34
C LEU A 112 -0.85 4.86 21.98
N MET A 113 -0.48 5.95 21.30
CA MET A 113 -1.02 6.31 20.00
C MET A 113 -0.68 5.25 18.95
N LEU A 114 0.57 4.77 18.89
CA LEU A 114 0.95 3.66 17.99
C LEU A 114 0.17 2.39 18.29
N GLY A 115 -0.05 2.07 19.57
CA GLY A 115 -0.86 0.93 20.00
C GLY A 115 -2.32 1.03 19.54
N ILE A 116 -2.94 2.19 19.74
CA ILE A 116 -4.32 2.48 19.29
C ILE A 116 -4.39 2.41 17.75
N LEU A 117 -3.47 3.06 17.05
CA LEU A 117 -3.41 3.06 15.58
C LEU A 117 -3.22 1.64 15.03
N GLY A 118 -2.37 0.82 15.67
CA GLY A 118 -2.17 -0.58 15.31
C GLY A 118 -3.45 -1.41 15.47
N SER A 119 -4.10 -1.31 16.61
CA SER A 119 -5.35 -2.02 16.92
C SER A 119 -6.48 -1.60 15.98
N PHE A 120 -6.60 -0.32 15.66
CA PHE A 120 -7.61 0.19 14.73
C PHE A 120 -7.38 -0.32 13.29
N ALA A 121 -6.12 -0.38 12.85
CA ALA A 121 -5.77 -0.91 11.54
C ALA A 121 -6.07 -2.41 11.40
N GLU A 122 -5.89 -3.20 12.47
CA GLU A 122 -6.28 -4.60 12.51
C GLU A 122 -7.80 -4.77 12.49
N PHE A 123 -8.53 -3.96 13.25
CA PHE A 123 -9.97 -3.93 13.27
C PHE A 123 -10.57 -3.58 11.90
N GLU A 124 -10.09 -2.53 11.23
CA GLU A 124 -10.53 -2.19 9.87
C GLU A 124 -10.31 -3.35 8.89
N ARG A 125 -9.14 -4.01 8.94
CA ARG A 125 -8.87 -5.19 8.09
C ARG A 125 -9.82 -6.35 8.39
N ALA A 126 -10.16 -6.58 9.66
CA ALA A 126 -11.09 -7.62 10.06
C ALA A 126 -12.49 -7.35 9.48
N ILE A 127 -13.02 -6.12 9.62
CA ILE A 127 -14.30 -5.72 9.05
C ILE A 127 -14.32 -5.85 7.52
N ILE A 128 -13.25 -5.42 6.83
CA ILE A 128 -13.17 -5.54 5.37
C ILE A 128 -13.22 -7.01 4.94
N ARG A 129 -12.47 -7.90 5.62
CA ARG A 129 -12.50 -9.35 5.34
C ARG A 129 -13.87 -9.96 5.56
N GLU A 130 -14.55 -9.59 6.65
CA GLU A 130 -15.90 -10.06 6.98
C GLU A 130 -16.90 -9.66 5.88
N ARG A 131 -16.97 -8.37 5.54
CA ARG A 131 -17.83 -7.87 4.46
C ARG A 131 -17.51 -8.51 3.09
N GLN A 132 -16.23 -8.75 2.82
CA GLN A 132 -15.81 -9.42 1.58
C GLN A 132 -16.26 -10.88 1.56
N ALA A 133 -16.14 -11.60 2.69
CA ALA A 133 -16.60 -12.98 2.81
C ALA A 133 -18.13 -13.09 2.62
N GLU A 134 -18.89 -12.17 3.23
CA GLU A 134 -20.35 -12.08 3.06
C GLU A 134 -20.71 -11.79 1.59
N GLY A 135 -20.04 -10.82 0.96
CA GLY A 135 -20.27 -10.47 -0.44
C GLY A 135 -19.97 -11.64 -1.39
N ILE A 136 -18.90 -12.41 -1.15
CA ILE A 136 -18.56 -13.63 -1.90
C ILE A 136 -19.62 -14.70 -1.69
N ALA A 137 -20.09 -14.88 -0.45
CA ALA A 137 -21.13 -15.89 -0.14
C ALA A 137 -22.44 -15.56 -0.88
N LEU A 138 -22.87 -14.29 -0.87
CA LEU A 138 -24.05 -13.81 -1.59
C LEU A 138 -23.88 -13.97 -3.11
N ALA A 139 -22.70 -13.65 -3.67
CA ALA A 139 -22.42 -13.78 -5.09
C ALA A 139 -22.40 -15.25 -5.53
N LYS A 140 -21.90 -16.17 -4.69
CA LYS A 140 -21.96 -17.63 -4.91
C LYS A 140 -23.41 -18.13 -4.92
N LYS A 141 -24.23 -17.72 -3.94
CA LYS A 141 -25.67 -18.08 -3.88
C LYS A 141 -26.44 -17.54 -5.11
N ALA A 142 -26.08 -16.34 -5.58
CA ALA A 142 -26.68 -15.73 -6.78
C ALA A 142 -26.14 -16.29 -8.11
N GLY A 143 -25.28 -17.32 -8.10
CA GLY A 143 -24.71 -17.94 -9.30
C GLY A 143 -23.82 -17.00 -10.13
N LYS A 144 -23.37 -15.87 -9.56
CA LYS A 144 -22.51 -14.90 -10.25
C LYS A 144 -21.07 -15.39 -10.43
N TYR A 145 -20.66 -16.39 -9.66
CA TYR A 145 -19.31 -16.95 -9.71
C TYR A 145 -19.25 -18.04 -10.80
N LYS A 146 -18.94 -17.62 -12.00
CA LYS A 146 -18.86 -18.53 -13.18
C LYS A 146 -17.52 -19.26 -13.32
N GLY A 147 -16.57 -19.02 -12.43
CA GLY A 147 -15.23 -19.59 -12.51
C GLY A 147 -14.44 -19.07 -13.75
N ARG A 148 -13.37 -19.76 -14.05
CA ARG A 148 -12.57 -19.51 -15.27
C ARG A 148 -13.37 -19.98 -16.49
N LYS A 149 -13.39 -19.18 -17.55
CA LYS A 149 -13.98 -19.64 -18.83
C LYS A 149 -13.32 -20.96 -19.25
N PRO A 150 -14.13 -21.98 -19.63
CA PRO A 150 -13.58 -23.21 -20.19
C PRO A 150 -12.68 -22.90 -21.38
N ALA A 151 -11.52 -23.52 -21.44
CA ALA A 151 -10.57 -23.34 -22.54
C ALA A 151 -11.08 -23.99 -23.85
N LEU A 152 -11.99 -24.97 -23.73
CA LEU A 152 -12.59 -25.70 -24.84
C LEU A 152 -14.12 -25.52 -24.81
N SER A 153 -14.73 -25.42 -25.98
CA SER A 153 -16.18 -25.47 -26.12
C SER A 153 -16.73 -26.88 -25.87
N PRO A 154 -18.03 -27.05 -25.55
CA PRO A 154 -18.63 -28.36 -25.39
C PRO A 154 -18.47 -29.25 -26.63
N GLN A 155 -18.50 -28.66 -27.83
CA GLN A 155 -18.29 -29.36 -29.09
C GLN A 155 -16.85 -29.88 -29.23
N GLN A 156 -15.86 -29.05 -28.93
CA GLN A 156 -14.45 -29.44 -28.95
C GLN A 156 -14.15 -30.51 -27.90
N VAL A 157 -14.78 -30.48 -26.73
CA VAL A 157 -14.65 -31.53 -25.71
C VAL A 157 -15.21 -32.86 -26.23
N ALA A 158 -16.36 -32.86 -26.92
CA ALA A 158 -16.94 -34.05 -27.50
C ALA A 158 -16.04 -34.64 -28.60
N GLU A 159 -15.54 -33.81 -29.50
CA GLU A 159 -14.62 -34.17 -30.58
C GLU A 159 -13.32 -34.78 -30.04
N ILE A 160 -12.67 -34.14 -29.07
CA ILE A 160 -11.44 -34.62 -28.41
C ILE A 160 -11.70 -36.02 -27.80
N LYS A 161 -12.84 -36.22 -27.11
CA LYS A 161 -13.18 -37.51 -26.52
C LYS A 161 -13.32 -38.57 -27.58
N GLN A 162 -14.02 -38.30 -28.67
CA GLN A 162 -14.23 -39.26 -29.76
C GLN A 162 -12.89 -39.63 -30.42
N ARG A 163 -12.04 -38.68 -30.74
CA ARG A 163 -10.73 -38.89 -31.38
C ARG A 163 -9.74 -39.60 -30.44
N THR A 164 -9.82 -39.32 -29.14
CA THR A 164 -9.01 -40.05 -28.14
C THR A 164 -9.43 -41.49 -28.05
N LEU A 165 -10.73 -41.81 -28.10
CA LEU A 165 -11.24 -43.23 -28.14
C LEU A 165 -10.86 -43.92 -29.44
N ALA A 166 -10.72 -43.21 -30.55
CA ALA A 166 -10.23 -43.72 -31.82
C ALA A 166 -8.71 -44.00 -31.85
N GLY A 167 -7.99 -43.71 -30.74
CA GLY A 167 -6.56 -43.99 -30.59
C GLY A 167 -5.63 -42.83 -30.97
N GLU A 168 -6.15 -41.63 -31.19
CA GLU A 168 -5.30 -40.49 -31.49
C GLU A 168 -4.50 -40.03 -30.27
N SER A 169 -3.29 -39.55 -30.52
CA SER A 169 -2.38 -39.11 -29.49
C SER A 169 -2.89 -37.87 -28.76
N LYS A 170 -3.05 -37.91 -27.43
CA LYS A 170 -3.41 -36.76 -26.58
C LYS A 170 -2.48 -35.58 -26.78
N ALA A 171 -1.20 -35.84 -27.08
CA ALA A 171 -0.21 -34.78 -27.34
C ALA A 171 -0.45 -34.06 -28.69
N ALA A 172 -0.95 -34.76 -29.70
CA ALA A 172 -1.32 -34.19 -30.99
C ALA A 172 -2.59 -33.32 -30.85
N LEU A 173 -3.63 -33.91 -30.22
CA LEU A 173 -4.88 -33.18 -29.93
C LEU A 173 -4.65 -31.92 -29.08
N ALA A 174 -3.81 -31.98 -28.04
CA ALA A 174 -3.49 -30.85 -27.22
C ALA A 174 -2.86 -29.69 -28.03
N ARG A 175 -1.97 -30.01 -28.96
CA ARG A 175 -1.35 -29.00 -29.85
C ARG A 175 -2.36 -28.42 -30.82
N GLU A 176 -3.22 -29.26 -31.42
CA GLU A 176 -4.24 -28.83 -32.38
C GLU A 176 -5.26 -27.85 -31.75
N PHE A 177 -5.74 -28.16 -30.54
CA PHE A 177 -6.73 -27.36 -29.84
C PHE A 177 -6.12 -26.26 -28.97
N GLY A 178 -4.79 -26.05 -28.97
CA GLY A 178 -4.11 -24.98 -28.24
C GLY A 178 -4.21 -25.13 -26.71
N VAL A 179 -4.30 -26.35 -26.21
CA VAL A 179 -4.44 -26.64 -24.77
C VAL A 179 -3.27 -27.52 -24.28
N THR A 180 -3.14 -27.66 -22.97
CA THR A 180 -2.12 -28.53 -22.39
C THR A 180 -2.57 -30.02 -22.43
N ARG A 181 -1.60 -30.95 -22.50
CA ARG A 181 -1.88 -32.38 -22.50
C ARG A 181 -2.80 -32.88 -21.34
N PRO A 182 -2.67 -32.34 -20.10
CA PRO A 182 -3.60 -32.70 -19.02
C PRO A 182 -5.05 -32.22 -19.24
N THR A 183 -5.28 -31.25 -20.16
CA THR A 183 -6.62 -30.74 -20.47
C THR A 183 -7.40 -31.68 -21.43
N VAL A 184 -6.69 -32.49 -22.22
CA VAL A 184 -7.21 -33.54 -23.07
C VAL A 184 -7.37 -34.84 -22.28
#